data_81b995d87e407f16c5f4995488e94336
#
_entry.id   81b995d87e407f16c5f4995488e94336
#
_cell.length_a   1.000
_cell.length_b   1.000
_cell.length_c   1.000
_cell.angle_alpha   90.00
_cell.angle_beta   90.00
_cell.angle_gamma   90.00
#
_symmetry.space_group_name_H-M   'P 1'
#
loop_
_entity.id
_entity.type
_entity.pdbx_description
1 polymer ?
#
loop_
_entity_poly.entity_id
_entity_poly.type
_entity_poly.pdbx_seq_one_letter_code
_entity_poly.pdbx_strand_id
1 'polypeptide(L)'
;KDIIPRAVRNGVAMAHPFERSCVHAIEEDPSKEHYWRDVGTVDAYWEANVDLTATDPSLNLYDRNWPVWTYQQQLPPAKFVHNQIDRHGIAIESTVAGGCIISGEMNRSVLFSSCRVHSYSRVNWSVLLPDVEVGRHARLSRCIIDHGVKIPSGMIIGEDAQDDARRFRRTENGVTLVTQSMLDRLA
;
A
#
# COMPACT_ATOMS: atom_id res chain seq x y z
N LYS A 1 7.57 10.37 -26.07
CA LYS A 1 8.91 10.86 -26.47
C LYS A 1 8.88 11.96 -27.55
N ASP A 2 7.73 12.30 -28.14
CA ASP A 2 7.67 13.15 -29.32
C ASP A 2 7.12 14.55 -29.05
N ILE A 3 6.16 14.71 -28.13
CA ILE A 3 5.44 15.97 -27.89
C ILE A 3 6.36 17.03 -27.30
N ILE A 4 7.03 16.77 -26.19
CA ILE A 4 7.88 17.75 -25.51
C ILE A 4 9.07 18.18 -26.41
N PRO A 5 9.85 17.26 -27.02
CA PRO A 5 10.91 17.66 -27.93
C PRO A 5 10.43 18.49 -29.12
N ARG A 6 9.23 18.23 -29.63
CA ARG A 6 8.64 19.06 -30.69
C ARG A 6 8.26 20.46 -30.21
N ALA A 7 7.63 20.53 -28.99
CA ALA A 7 7.29 21.82 -28.37
C ALA A 7 8.52 22.66 -28.09
N VAL A 8 9.62 22.05 -27.61
CA VAL A 8 10.91 22.72 -27.39
C VAL A 8 11.47 23.27 -28.71
N ARG A 9 11.51 22.45 -29.77
CA ARG A 9 11.98 22.91 -31.11
C ARG A 9 11.16 24.06 -31.66
N ASN A 10 9.87 24.10 -31.38
CA ASN A 10 8.95 25.13 -31.83
C ASN A 10 8.93 26.37 -30.91
N GLY A 11 9.75 26.42 -29.84
CA GLY A 11 9.82 27.52 -28.89
C GLY A 11 8.58 27.76 -28.03
N VAL A 12 7.69 26.74 -27.92
CA VAL A 12 6.43 26.84 -27.13
C VAL A 12 6.47 26.08 -25.81
N ALA A 13 7.60 25.47 -25.47
CA ALA A 13 7.79 24.82 -24.18
C ALA A 13 8.46 25.76 -23.19
N MET A 14 7.90 25.84 -21.98
CA MET A 14 8.46 26.59 -20.87
C MET A 14 8.72 25.65 -19.71
N ALA A 15 9.87 25.83 -19.01
CA ALA A 15 10.15 25.12 -17.76
C ALA A 15 9.39 25.78 -16.61
N HIS A 16 8.75 24.95 -15.80
CA HIS A 16 8.13 25.37 -14.54
C HIS A 16 8.92 24.76 -13.37
N PRO A 17 9.50 25.60 -12.48
CA PRO A 17 10.18 25.07 -11.28
C PRO A 17 9.19 24.30 -10.40
N PHE A 18 9.47 23.04 -10.10
CA PHE A 18 8.62 22.17 -9.30
C PHE A 18 8.32 22.76 -7.93
N GLU A 19 9.28 23.40 -7.32
CA GLU A 19 9.18 24.10 -6.03
C GLU A 19 8.02 25.10 -5.93
N ARG A 20 7.56 25.63 -7.07
CA ARG A 20 6.46 26.60 -7.10
C ARG A 20 5.08 25.98 -7.08
N SER A 21 4.97 24.69 -7.29
CA SER A 21 3.68 23.99 -7.39
C SER A 21 3.62 22.65 -6.64
N CYS A 22 4.70 22.28 -5.97
CA CYS A 22 4.70 21.08 -5.14
C CYS A 22 3.97 21.30 -3.82
N VAL A 23 3.61 20.18 -3.18
CA VAL A 23 3.10 20.20 -1.82
C VAL A 23 4.17 20.75 -0.90
N HIS A 24 3.87 21.85 -0.26
CA HIS A 24 4.67 22.31 0.86
C HIS A 24 4.03 21.73 2.13
N ALA A 25 4.82 21.07 2.95
CA ALA A 25 4.51 20.93 4.37
C ALA A 25 4.63 22.35 4.95
N ILE A 26 3.52 23.05 4.97
CA ILE A 26 3.45 24.52 4.80
C ILE A 26 4.08 25.34 5.91
N GLU A 27 4.43 24.82 7.05
CA GLU A 27 4.88 25.68 8.15
C GLU A 27 6.03 25.10 9.00
N GLU A 28 6.46 23.88 8.75
CA GLU A 28 7.26 23.22 9.79
C GLU A 28 8.75 23.11 9.50
N ASP A 29 9.17 23.06 8.26
CA ASP A 29 10.61 22.99 7.97
C ASP A 29 10.96 23.37 6.53
N PRO A 30 11.55 24.57 6.30
CA PRO A 30 12.01 24.99 4.98
C PRO A 30 13.12 24.11 4.38
N SER A 31 13.71 23.21 5.18
CA SER A 31 14.76 22.30 4.74
C SER A 31 14.22 20.95 4.25
N LYS A 32 12.92 20.66 4.44
CA LYS A 32 12.30 19.44 3.90
C LYS A 32 12.26 19.52 2.38
N GLU A 33 12.79 18.48 1.74
CA GLU A 33 12.72 18.34 0.28
C GLU A 33 11.26 18.26 -0.19
N HIS A 34 10.99 18.85 -1.35
CA HIS A 34 9.67 18.80 -1.96
C HIS A 34 9.28 17.37 -2.31
N TYR A 35 8.10 16.95 -1.88
CA TYR A 35 7.65 15.57 -2.11
C TYR A 35 7.46 15.29 -3.60
N TRP A 36 8.25 14.41 -4.13
CA TRP A 36 8.08 13.78 -5.42
C TRP A 36 8.57 12.35 -5.36
N ARG A 37 7.79 11.40 -5.89
CA ARG A 37 8.18 10.00 -5.88
C ARG A 37 7.75 9.32 -7.17
N ASP A 38 8.69 8.65 -7.85
CA ASP A 38 8.39 7.76 -8.96
C ASP A 38 7.94 6.40 -8.39
N VAL A 39 6.76 5.93 -8.84
CA VAL A 39 6.17 4.65 -8.45
C VAL A 39 6.10 3.67 -9.61
N GLY A 40 6.98 3.81 -10.59
CA GLY A 40 7.01 3.00 -11.82
C GLY A 40 7.47 1.55 -11.64
N THR A 41 7.95 1.16 -10.46
CA THR A 41 8.34 -0.23 -10.14
C THR A 41 7.52 -0.77 -8.97
N VAL A 42 7.48 -2.12 -8.86
CA VAL A 42 6.79 -2.81 -7.73
C VAL A 42 7.37 -2.36 -6.40
N ASP A 43 8.70 -2.26 -6.30
CA ASP A 43 9.39 -1.85 -5.08
C ASP A 43 9.06 -0.40 -4.72
N ALA A 44 9.18 0.52 -5.68
CA ALA A 44 8.89 1.93 -5.45
C ALA A 44 7.42 2.18 -5.07
N TYR A 45 6.49 1.44 -5.68
CA TYR A 45 5.08 1.48 -5.29
C TYR A 45 4.87 0.97 -3.86
N TRP A 46 5.50 -0.16 -3.51
CA TRP A 46 5.43 -0.71 -2.15
C TRP A 46 6.01 0.26 -1.13
N GLU A 47 7.20 0.80 -1.38
CA GLU A 47 7.87 1.77 -0.50
C GLU A 47 7.03 3.02 -0.27
N ALA A 48 6.47 3.60 -1.35
CA ALA A 48 5.64 4.80 -1.27
C ALA A 48 4.39 4.59 -0.40
N ASN A 49 3.76 3.41 -0.48
CA ASN A 49 2.60 3.08 0.33
C ASN A 49 2.97 2.79 1.79
N VAL A 50 4.05 2.05 2.03
CA VAL A 50 4.48 1.72 3.39
C VAL A 50 5.00 2.95 4.13
N ASP A 51 5.64 3.90 3.44
CA ASP A 51 6.05 5.19 4.01
C ASP A 51 4.88 5.95 4.65
N LEU A 52 3.66 5.85 4.09
CA LEU A 52 2.46 6.46 4.66
C LEU A 52 2.09 5.92 6.05
N THR A 53 2.66 4.80 6.47
CA THR A 53 2.43 4.19 7.80
C THR A 53 3.42 4.69 8.84
N ALA A 54 4.44 5.44 8.47
CA ALA A 54 5.41 6.02 9.38
C ALA A 54 4.77 7.08 10.28
N THR A 55 5.37 7.32 11.43
CA THR A 55 4.91 8.38 12.35
C THR A 55 5.08 9.77 11.74
N ASP A 56 6.15 9.99 10.98
CA ASP A 56 6.40 11.21 10.20
C ASP A 56 6.64 10.82 8.72
N PRO A 57 5.56 10.61 7.94
CA PRO A 57 5.68 10.19 6.56
C PRO A 57 6.13 11.35 5.67
N SER A 58 6.83 11.03 4.57
CA SER A 58 7.26 12.03 3.57
C SER A 58 6.05 12.76 2.94
N LEU A 59 4.91 12.12 2.83
CA LEU A 59 3.63 12.71 2.41
C LEU A 59 2.61 12.60 3.54
N ASN A 60 2.18 13.74 4.08
CA ASN A 60 1.15 13.77 5.10
C ASN A 60 -0.25 13.77 4.48
N LEU A 61 -0.96 12.63 4.53
CA LEU A 61 -2.34 12.50 4.04
C LEU A 61 -3.36 13.31 4.87
N TYR A 62 -2.98 13.75 6.08
CA TYR A 62 -3.85 14.48 7.01
C TYR A 62 -3.64 15.98 6.96
N ASP A 63 -2.83 16.49 6.01
CA ASP A 63 -2.65 17.92 5.81
C ASP A 63 -3.95 18.57 5.33
N ARG A 64 -4.50 19.45 6.16
CA ARG A 64 -5.74 20.17 5.85
C ARG A 64 -5.53 21.30 4.83
N ASN A 65 -4.32 21.78 4.66
CA ASN A 65 -3.97 22.83 3.71
C ASN A 65 -3.80 22.26 2.30
N TRP A 66 -3.54 20.96 2.21
CA TRP A 66 -3.52 20.23 0.95
C TRP A 66 -4.37 18.94 1.01
N PRO A 67 -5.69 19.03 0.99
CA PRO A 67 -6.54 17.85 0.98
C PRO A 67 -6.35 17.08 -0.34
N VAL A 68 -6.10 15.78 -0.22
CA VAL A 68 -6.00 14.89 -1.37
C VAL A 68 -7.39 14.59 -1.89
N TRP A 69 -7.80 15.28 -2.96
CA TRP A 69 -9.08 15.04 -3.62
C TRP A 69 -9.00 13.84 -4.54
N THR A 70 -9.71 12.79 -4.19
CA THR A 70 -9.85 11.57 -4.99
C THR A 70 -11.26 11.00 -4.84
N TYR A 71 -11.63 10.10 -5.75
CA TYR A 71 -12.88 9.37 -5.58
C TYR A 71 -12.82 8.53 -4.29
N GLN A 72 -13.80 8.74 -3.44
CA GLN A 72 -13.98 7.94 -2.23
C GLN A 72 -15.35 7.26 -2.28
N GLN A 73 -15.32 5.94 -2.25
CA GLN A 73 -16.55 5.16 -2.10
C GLN A 73 -17.13 5.41 -0.70
N GLN A 74 -18.43 5.63 -0.61
CA GLN A 74 -19.11 5.76 0.68
C GLN A 74 -19.22 4.39 1.34
N LEU A 75 -18.34 4.11 2.27
CA LEU A 75 -18.22 2.86 3.00
C LEU A 75 -18.31 3.13 4.52
N PRO A 76 -18.77 2.14 5.30
CA PRO A 76 -18.73 2.26 6.74
C PRO A 76 -17.27 2.34 7.24
N PRO A 77 -17.02 2.90 8.42
CA PRO A 77 -15.69 2.89 9.03
C PRO A 77 -15.11 1.48 9.12
N ALA A 78 -13.77 1.39 9.13
CA ALA A 78 -13.07 0.13 9.38
C ALA A 78 -13.45 -0.42 10.76
N LYS A 79 -13.64 -1.75 10.85
CA LYS A 79 -14.05 -2.43 12.08
C LYS A 79 -13.01 -3.44 12.53
N PHE A 80 -12.57 -3.30 13.77
CA PHE A 80 -11.71 -4.26 14.45
C PHE A 80 -12.57 -5.14 15.35
N VAL A 81 -12.41 -6.46 15.24
CA VAL A 81 -13.29 -7.40 15.92
C VAL A 81 -12.50 -8.37 16.77
N HIS A 82 -13.18 -8.88 17.82
CA HIS A 82 -12.66 -9.74 18.87
C HIS A 82 -11.69 -9.05 19.83
N ASN A 83 -11.77 -9.44 21.08
CA ASN A 83 -10.87 -9.03 22.16
C ASN A 83 -10.71 -10.20 23.14
N GLN A 84 -10.19 -11.31 22.62
CA GLN A 84 -9.86 -12.50 23.41
C GLN A 84 -8.35 -12.62 23.49
N ILE A 85 -7.83 -13.33 24.47
CA ILE A 85 -6.38 -13.44 24.74
C ILE A 85 -5.59 -13.86 23.48
N ASP A 86 -6.14 -14.80 22.73
CA ASP A 86 -5.53 -15.40 21.54
C ASP A 86 -6.18 -14.98 20.20
N ARG A 87 -7.25 -14.16 20.28
CA ARG A 87 -8.02 -13.75 19.08
C ARG A 87 -8.42 -12.29 19.20
N HIS A 88 -7.74 -11.45 18.47
CA HIS A 88 -8.04 -10.02 18.43
C HIS A 88 -7.72 -9.43 17.06
N GLY A 89 -8.48 -8.42 16.67
CA GLY A 89 -8.17 -7.58 15.50
C GLY A 89 -7.38 -6.37 15.96
N ILE A 90 -6.14 -6.24 15.49
CA ILE A 90 -5.25 -5.14 15.86
C ILE A 90 -4.50 -4.59 14.63
N ALA A 91 -4.29 -3.29 14.60
CA ALA A 91 -3.43 -2.63 13.64
C ALA A 91 -2.45 -1.69 14.37
N ILE A 92 -1.17 -1.84 14.07
CA ILE A 92 -0.08 -1.03 14.64
C ILE A 92 0.64 -0.36 13.46
N GLU A 93 0.90 0.95 13.56
CA GLU A 93 1.56 1.71 12.50
C GLU A 93 1.01 1.35 11.10
N SER A 94 -0.31 1.40 10.93
CA SER A 94 -0.97 0.91 9.72
C SER A 94 -2.09 1.86 9.29
N THR A 95 -2.31 1.96 7.99
CA THR A 95 -3.40 2.75 7.42
C THR A 95 -4.51 1.83 6.93
N VAL A 96 -5.76 2.05 7.37
CA VAL A 96 -6.90 1.18 7.06
C VAL A 96 -8.05 2.00 6.51
N ALA A 97 -8.42 1.75 5.26
CA ALA A 97 -9.53 2.43 4.61
C ALA A 97 -10.91 1.92 5.07
N GLY A 98 -11.97 2.62 4.67
CA GLY A 98 -13.35 2.26 4.98
C GLY A 98 -13.77 0.88 4.46
N GLY A 99 -14.78 0.29 5.09
CA GLY A 99 -15.33 -1.03 4.73
C GLY A 99 -14.50 -2.23 5.19
N CYS A 100 -13.31 -2.02 5.75
CA CYS A 100 -12.45 -3.12 6.20
C CYS A 100 -12.96 -3.78 7.48
N ILE A 101 -12.78 -5.11 7.58
CA ILE A 101 -13.03 -5.89 8.80
C ILE A 101 -11.77 -6.65 9.18
N ILE A 102 -11.22 -6.33 10.35
CA ILE A 102 -9.95 -6.86 10.82
C ILE A 102 -10.19 -7.73 12.05
N SER A 103 -9.86 -9.00 11.95
CA SER A 103 -9.86 -9.97 13.08
C SER A 103 -8.50 -10.67 13.25
N GLY A 104 -7.49 -10.28 12.51
CA GLY A 104 -6.09 -10.67 12.64
C GLY A 104 -5.21 -9.50 13.06
N GLU A 105 -3.91 -9.70 12.98
CA GLU A 105 -2.89 -8.71 13.35
C GLU A 105 -2.29 -8.05 12.11
N MET A 106 -2.11 -6.72 12.19
CA MET A 106 -1.46 -5.95 11.16
C MET A 106 -0.37 -5.07 11.76
N ASN A 107 0.74 -4.95 11.03
CA ASN A 107 1.82 -4.04 11.39
C ASN A 107 2.42 -3.41 10.12
N ARG A 108 2.63 -2.10 10.14
CA ARG A 108 3.22 -1.31 9.05
C ARG A 108 2.65 -1.68 7.68
N SER A 109 1.33 -1.72 7.60
CA SER A 109 0.62 -2.19 6.42
C SER A 109 -0.47 -1.20 5.99
N VAL A 110 -0.74 -1.17 4.70
CA VAL A 110 -1.79 -0.35 4.12
C VAL A 110 -2.90 -1.25 3.58
N LEU A 111 -4.12 -1.06 4.08
CA LEU A 111 -5.31 -1.71 3.58
C LEU A 111 -6.19 -0.70 2.85
N PHE A 112 -6.41 -0.97 1.58
CA PHE A 112 -7.40 -0.26 0.78
C PHE A 112 -8.81 -0.70 1.18
N SER A 113 -9.83 -0.15 0.52
CA SER A 113 -11.23 -0.33 0.88
C SER A 113 -11.70 -1.78 0.84
N SER A 114 -12.66 -2.11 1.71
CA SER A 114 -13.38 -3.39 1.73
C SER A 114 -12.52 -4.63 1.98
N CYS A 115 -11.30 -4.49 2.47
CA CYS A 115 -10.45 -5.63 2.79
C CYS A 115 -10.95 -6.39 4.02
N ARG A 116 -10.73 -7.71 4.02
CA ARG A 116 -11.05 -8.58 5.16
C ARG A 116 -9.82 -9.37 5.60
N VAL A 117 -9.45 -9.23 6.88
CA VAL A 117 -8.34 -9.96 7.48
C VAL A 117 -8.91 -10.90 8.55
N HIS A 118 -8.88 -12.21 8.28
CA HIS A 118 -9.47 -13.21 9.16
C HIS A 118 -8.59 -13.49 10.39
N SER A 119 -9.21 -14.11 11.40
CA SER A 119 -8.57 -14.37 12.72
C SER A 119 -7.28 -15.18 12.58
N TYR A 120 -6.34 -14.86 13.47
CA TYR A 120 -5.02 -15.50 13.57
C TYR A 120 -4.10 -15.27 12.35
N SER A 121 -4.51 -14.47 11.39
CA SER A 121 -3.62 -14.07 10.30
C SER A 121 -2.73 -12.90 10.72
N ARG A 122 -1.60 -12.77 10.07
CA ARG A 122 -0.63 -11.70 10.29
C ARG A 122 -0.27 -11.03 8.96
N VAL A 123 -0.35 -9.71 8.94
CA VAL A 123 -0.04 -8.89 7.77
C VAL A 123 1.01 -7.86 8.17
N ASN A 124 2.23 -8.04 7.68
CA ASN A 124 3.36 -7.19 8.03
C ASN A 124 3.95 -6.52 6.79
N TRP A 125 4.22 -5.22 6.84
CA TRP A 125 4.89 -4.48 5.78
C TRP A 125 4.26 -4.73 4.41
N SER A 126 2.94 -4.75 4.32
CA SER A 126 2.23 -5.19 3.13
C SER A 126 1.18 -4.19 2.68
N VAL A 127 0.92 -4.19 1.38
CA VAL A 127 -0.09 -3.36 0.75
C VAL A 127 -1.17 -4.27 0.19
N LEU A 128 -2.40 -4.14 0.69
CA LEU A 128 -3.56 -4.90 0.24
C LEU A 128 -4.47 -3.97 -0.57
N LEU A 129 -4.61 -4.23 -1.87
CA LEU A 129 -5.49 -3.47 -2.74
C LEU A 129 -6.97 -3.76 -2.43
N PRO A 130 -7.94 -3.00 -2.99
CA PRO A 130 -9.34 -3.13 -2.61
C PRO A 130 -9.89 -4.57 -2.71
N ASP A 131 -10.84 -4.90 -1.86
CA ASP A 131 -11.59 -6.17 -1.84
C ASP A 131 -10.73 -7.42 -1.59
N VAL A 132 -9.51 -7.27 -1.06
CA VAL A 132 -8.65 -8.40 -0.69
C VAL A 132 -9.20 -9.11 0.54
N GLU A 133 -9.21 -10.45 0.49
CA GLU A 133 -9.56 -11.31 1.62
C GLU A 133 -8.36 -12.17 2.05
N VAL A 134 -7.91 -12.01 3.29
CA VAL A 134 -6.81 -12.79 3.88
C VAL A 134 -7.39 -13.88 4.76
N GLY A 135 -7.21 -15.15 4.36
CA GLY A 135 -7.71 -16.32 5.07
C GLY A 135 -7.12 -16.50 6.47
N ARG A 136 -7.77 -17.32 7.30
CA ARG A 136 -7.34 -17.59 8.68
C ARG A 136 -5.93 -18.19 8.72
N HIS A 137 -5.14 -17.81 9.72
CA HIS A 137 -3.76 -18.29 9.91
C HIS A 137 -2.80 -17.97 8.75
N ALA A 138 -3.20 -17.17 7.76
CA ALA A 138 -2.29 -16.72 6.71
C ALA A 138 -1.26 -15.74 7.27
N ARG A 139 -0.06 -15.77 6.71
CA ARG A 139 1.03 -14.85 7.07
C ARG A 139 1.57 -14.17 5.82
N LEU A 140 1.49 -12.85 5.82
CA LEU A 140 1.92 -12.00 4.73
C LEU A 140 3.03 -11.08 5.22
N SER A 141 4.14 -11.02 4.48
CA SER A 141 5.26 -10.13 4.79
C SER A 141 5.87 -9.54 3.53
N ARG A 142 6.05 -8.22 3.48
CA ARG A 142 6.62 -7.49 2.34
C ARG A 142 5.96 -7.85 1.01
N CYS A 143 4.62 -7.80 0.97
CA CYS A 143 3.87 -8.14 -0.24
C CYS A 143 2.96 -7.00 -0.69
N ILE A 144 2.64 -7.06 -1.98
CA ILE A 144 1.51 -6.35 -2.58
C ILE A 144 0.52 -7.42 -3.02
N ILE A 145 -0.70 -7.33 -2.49
CA ILE A 145 -1.79 -8.23 -2.86
C ILE A 145 -2.74 -7.46 -3.77
N ASP A 146 -2.93 -7.96 -4.97
CA ASP A 146 -3.73 -7.31 -6.01
C ASP A 146 -5.23 -7.29 -5.66
N HIS A 147 -5.98 -6.43 -6.36
CA HIS A 147 -7.41 -6.22 -6.15
C HIS A 147 -8.21 -7.54 -6.17
N GLY A 148 -9.09 -7.71 -5.19
CA GLY A 148 -10.03 -8.82 -5.11
C GLY A 148 -9.41 -10.19 -4.84
N VAL A 149 -8.12 -10.27 -4.58
CA VAL A 149 -7.41 -11.53 -4.32
C VAL A 149 -7.89 -12.16 -3.02
N LYS A 150 -8.13 -13.47 -3.07
CA LYS A 150 -8.50 -14.29 -1.90
C LYS A 150 -7.34 -15.19 -1.51
N ILE A 151 -6.63 -14.80 -0.46
CA ILE A 151 -5.52 -15.58 0.10
C ILE A 151 -6.09 -16.76 0.88
N PRO A 152 -5.73 -18.01 0.54
CA PRO A 152 -6.17 -19.21 1.25
C PRO A 152 -5.76 -19.21 2.73
N SER A 153 -6.51 -19.91 3.55
CA SER A 153 -6.18 -20.10 4.96
C SER A 153 -4.84 -20.82 5.12
N GLY A 154 -4.03 -20.35 6.06
CA GLY A 154 -2.71 -20.93 6.35
C GLY A 154 -1.61 -20.61 5.35
N MET A 155 -1.90 -19.86 4.28
CA MET A 155 -0.90 -19.52 3.27
C MET A 155 0.17 -18.58 3.85
N ILE A 156 1.43 -18.87 3.54
CA ILE A 156 2.57 -18.05 3.93
C ILE A 156 3.18 -17.42 2.68
N ILE A 157 3.38 -16.10 2.71
CA ILE A 157 3.92 -15.31 1.61
C ILE A 157 4.89 -14.28 2.16
N GLY A 158 6.08 -14.17 1.54
CA GLY A 158 7.10 -13.18 1.89
C GLY A 158 8.09 -13.63 2.97
N GLU A 159 7.98 -14.87 3.46
CA GLU A 159 8.89 -15.43 4.46
C GLU A 159 9.97 -16.34 3.84
N ASP A 160 9.67 -17.04 2.76
CA ASP A 160 10.61 -17.90 2.03
C ASP A 160 10.86 -17.38 0.61
N ALA A 161 12.04 -16.83 0.38
CA ALA A 161 12.40 -16.20 -0.88
C ALA A 161 12.38 -17.16 -2.09
N GLN A 162 12.77 -18.42 -1.88
CA GLN A 162 12.85 -19.41 -2.97
C GLN A 162 11.46 -19.94 -3.33
N ASP A 163 10.65 -20.20 -2.32
CA ASP A 163 9.28 -20.65 -2.50
C ASP A 163 8.41 -19.55 -3.12
N ASP A 164 8.54 -18.32 -2.63
CA ASP A 164 7.81 -17.17 -3.17
C ASP A 164 8.16 -16.89 -4.64
N ALA A 165 9.44 -16.97 -5.01
CA ALA A 165 9.87 -16.76 -6.39
C ALA A 165 9.35 -17.84 -7.37
N ARG A 166 9.06 -19.05 -6.89
CA ARG A 166 8.43 -20.12 -7.68
C ARG A 166 6.94 -19.92 -7.88
N ARG A 167 6.26 -19.36 -6.88
CA ARG A 167 4.80 -19.22 -6.86
C ARG A 167 4.32 -17.86 -7.40
N PHE A 168 5.08 -16.82 -7.12
CA PHE A 168 4.68 -15.43 -7.31
C PHE A 168 5.78 -14.62 -8.01
N ARG A 169 5.48 -13.34 -8.28
CA ARG A 169 6.48 -12.41 -8.78
C ARG A 169 7.20 -11.77 -7.60
N ARG A 170 8.41 -12.21 -7.31
CA ARG A 170 9.28 -11.62 -6.29
C ARG A 170 10.30 -10.70 -6.95
N THR A 171 10.49 -9.49 -6.39
CA THR A 171 11.52 -8.54 -6.82
C THR A 171 12.89 -8.90 -6.20
N GLU A 172 13.97 -8.31 -6.72
CA GLU A 172 15.31 -8.44 -6.14
C GLU A 172 15.38 -7.86 -4.72
N ASN A 173 14.63 -6.79 -4.43
CA ASN A 173 14.54 -6.18 -3.10
C ASN A 173 13.61 -6.94 -2.14
N GLY A 174 13.04 -8.04 -2.58
CA GLY A 174 12.29 -8.94 -1.72
C GLY A 174 10.81 -8.61 -1.56
N VAL A 175 10.23 -7.75 -2.37
CA VAL A 175 8.79 -7.51 -2.39
C VAL A 175 8.11 -8.57 -3.25
N THR A 176 7.04 -9.17 -2.74
CA THR A 176 6.29 -10.22 -3.44
C THR A 176 4.95 -9.68 -3.92
N LEU A 177 4.74 -9.65 -5.25
CA LEU A 177 3.46 -9.30 -5.86
C LEU A 177 2.62 -10.56 -6.09
N VAL A 178 1.38 -10.54 -5.64
CA VAL A 178 0.43 -11.66 -5.74
C VAL A 178 -0.84 -11.22 -6.45
N THR A 179 -1.20 -11.95 -7.50
CA THR A 179 -2.47 -11.80 -8.22
C THR A 179 -3.32 -13.06 -8.08
N GLN A 180 -4.64 -12.97 -8.31
CA GLN A 180 -5.52 -14.14 -8.25
C GLN A 180 -5.10 -15.22 -9.24
N SER A 181 -4.71 -14.84 -10.46
CA SER A 181 -4.24 -15.79 -11.47
C SER A 181 -2.97 -16.56 -11.09
N MET A 182 -2.14 -16.01 -10.19
CA MET A 182 -1.00 -16.74 -9.63
C MET A 182 -1.45 -17.78 -8.61
N LEU A 183 -2.42 -17.45 -7.76
CA LEU A 183 -2.99 -18.40 -6.80
C LEU A 183 -3.75 -19.54 -7.50
N ASP A 184 -4.53 -19.23 -8.52
CA ASP A 184 -5.31 -20.23 -9.28
C ASP A 184 -4.42 -21.27 -9.95
N ARG A 185 -3.15 -20.95 -10.25
CA ARG A 185 -2.17 -21.90 -10.79
C ARG A 185 -1.58 -22.83 -9.74
N LEU A 186 -1.81 -22.59 -8.46
CA LEU A 186 -1.33 -23.41 -7.36
C LEU A 186 -2.39 -24.41 -6.86
N ALA A 187 -3.65 -24.23 -7.29
CA ALA A 187 -4.78 -25.10 -6.96
C ALA A 187 -4.85 -26.28 -7.91
#